data_5e38db84bc1bc3f1a6ff9078b524aa96
#
_entry.id   5e38db84bc1bc3f1a6ff9078b524aa96
#
_cell.length_a   1.000
_cell.length_b   1.000
_cell.length_c   1.000
_cell.angle_alpha   90.00
_cell.angle_beta   90.00
_cell.angle_gamma   90.00
#
_symmetry.space_group_name_H-M   'P 1'
#
loop_
_entity.id
_entity.type
_entity.pdbx_description
1 polymer ?
#
loop_
_entity_poly.entity_id
_entity_poly.type
_entity_poly.pdbx_seq_one_letter_code
_entity_poly.pdbx_strand_id
1 'polypeptide(L)'
;PTWETYRDIRVYARGDEVFTHGGSVEIEARLLDVIDVIDDEHFILHGRTADVINIAGKRTSLANLNFQLNAISGVSDGVFFMPDEQDHRITRLTALVVAPHMTASEISAALRTRIDAAFLPRPIYFVDALPRNSTGKLPREAIVALLQTLRA
;
A
#
# COMPACT_ATOMS: atom_id res chain seq x y z
N PRO A 1 -3.40 9.67 -9.22
CA PRO A 1 -3.31 11.07 -9.65
C PRO A 1 -1.89 11.35 -10.15
N THR A 2 -1.80 12.18 -11.17
CA THR A 2 -0.53 12.72 -11.66
C THR A 2 -0.13 13.89 -10.79
N TRP A 3 1.14 13.93 -10.40
CA TRP A 3 1.75 15.00 -9.63
C TRP A 3 2.67 15.81 -10.56
N GLU A 4 2.83 17.09 -10.24
CA GLU A 4 3.74 18.01 -10.92
C GLU A 4 4.81 18.47 -9.92
N THR A 5 6.07 18.59 -10.39
CA THR A 5 7.16 19.11 -9.58
C THR A 5 6.98 20.61 -9.32
N TYR A 6 7.65 21.13 -8.28
CA TYR A 6 7.77 22.57 -8.11
C TYR A 6 8.60 23.18 -9.24
N ARG A 7 8.41 24.50 -9.47
CA ARG A 7 9.14 25.27 -10.48
C ARG A 7 10.64 25.00 -10.38
N ASP A 8 11.25 24.77 -11.55
CA ASP A 8 12.68 24.53 -11.74
C ASP A 8 13.23 23.24 -11.13
N ILE A 9 12.39 22.38 -10.54
CA ILE A 9 12.77 21.03 -10.13
C ILE A 9 12.43 20.06 -11.24
N ARG A 10 13.35 19.14 -11.52
CA ARG A 10 13.19 18.08 -12.51
C ARG A 10 13.35 16.72 -11.87
N VAL A 11 12.61 15.75 -12.37
CA VAL A 11 12.71 14.33 -11.99
C VAL A 11 13.05 13.49 -13.20
N TYR A 12 13.87 12.47 -13.01
CA TYR A 12 14.22 11.54 -14.08
C TYR A 12 14.59 10.18 -13.53
N ALA A 13 14.37 9.14 -14.34
CA ALA A 13 14.73 7.77 -14.01
C ALA A 13 16.12 7.42 -14.57
N ARG A 14 16.89 6.66 -13.79
CA ARG A 14 18.15 6.04 -14.20
C ARG A 14 18.12 4.58 -13.77
N GLY A 15 17.78 3.69 -14.69
CA GLY A 15 17.46 2.30 -14.36
C GLY A 15 16.21 2.23 -13.47
N ASP A 16 16.32 1.53 -12.36
CA ASP A 16 15.22 1.39 -11.38
C ASP A 16 15.19 2.49 -10.31
N GLU A 17 16.10 3.46 -10.40
CA GLU A 17 16.21 4.54 -9.43
C GLU A 17 15.71 5.85 -10.03
N VAL A 18 15.15 6.71 -9.17
CA VAL A 18 14.68 8.03 -9.57
C VAL A 18 15.45 9.10 -8.84
N PHE A 19 15.80 10.13 -9.57
CA PHE A 19 16.59 11.27 -9.10
C PHE A 19 15.84 12.58 -9.35
N THR A 20 16.21 13.57 -8.57
CA THR A 20 15.73 14.95 -8.72
C THR A 20 16.90 15.93 -8.70
N HIS A 21 16.75 17.03 -9.42
CA HIS A 21 17.70 18.15 -9.42
C HIS A 21 17.01 19.45 -9.80
N GLY A 22 17.70 20.55 -9.62
CA GLY A 22 17.23 21.89 -10.00
C GLY A 22 16.52 22.63 -8.87
N GLY A 23 16.20 23.88 -9.09
CA GLY A 23 15.61 24.76 -8.08
C GLY A 23 16.42 24.84 -6.80
N SER A 24 15.82 24.48 -5.67
CA SER A 24 16.49 24.39 -4.36
C SER A 24 17.32 23.12 -4.15
N VAL A 25 17.29 22.17 -5.09
CA VAL A 25 18.07 20.93 -5.06
C VAL A 25 19.37 21.16 -5.84
N GLU A 26 20.37 21.76 -5.18
CA GLU A 26 21.65 22.13 -5.80
C GLU A 26 22.48 20.92 -6.25
N ILE A 27 22.36 19.81 -5.54
CA ILE A 27 23.05 18.55 -5.84
C ILE A 27 21.98 17.50 -6.16
N GLU A 28 22.20 16.74 -7.25
CA GLU A 28 21.33 15.62 -7.61
C GLU A 28 21.06 14.73 -6.39
N ALA A 29 19.79 14.50 -6.09
CA ALA A 29 19.36 13.70 -4.96
C ALA A 29 18.53 12.50 -5.44
N ARG A 30 18.84 11.32 -4.90
CA ARG A 30 18.02 10.13 -5.12
C ARG A 30 16.75 10.22 -4.30
N LEU A 31 15.61 9.95 -4.94
CA LEU A 31 14.33 9.83 -4.27
C LEU A 31 14.16 8.44 -3.66
N LEU A 32 13.66 8.41 -2.43
CA LEU A 32 13.32 7.17 -1.72
C LEU A 32 11.86 6.76 -1.94
N ASP A 33 11.11 7.61 -2.62
CA ASP A 33 9.74 7.31 -3.02
C ASP A 33 9.73 6.55 -4.35
N VAL A 34 8.78 5.64 -4.48
CA VAL A 34 8.54 4.96 -5.75
C VAL A 34 7.62 5.81 -6.58
N ILE A 35 8.14 6.29 -7.69
CA ILE A 35 7.40 7.12 -8.64
C ILE A 35 7.61 6.60 -10.05
N ASP A 36 6.58 6.72 -10.86
CA ASP A 36 6.68 6.54 -12.31
C ASP A 36 6.86 7.92 -12.92
N VAL A 37 8.01 8.16 -13.55
CA VAL A 37 8.31 9.41 -14.25
C VAL A 37 7.59 9.41 -15.59
N ILE A 38 6.71 10.40 -15.81
CA ILE A 38 6.00 10.60 -17.08
C ILE A 38 6.85 11.47 -18.00
N ASP A 39 7.34 12.59 -17.46
CA ASP A 39 8.29 13.50 -18.07
C ASP A 39 9.12 14.18 -16.96
N ASP A 40 9.93 15.17 -17.28
CA ASP A 40 10.84 15.82 -16.34
C ASP A 40 10.12 16.70 -15.27
N GLU A 41 8.83 16.93 -15.41
CA GLU A 41 7.99 17.71 -14.49
C GLU A 41 6.84 16.91 -13.90
N HIS A 42 6.40 15.81 -14.54
CA HIS A 42 5.22 15.05 -14.13
C HIS A 42 5.56 13.61 -13.74
N PHE A 43 4.92 13.13 -12.68
CA PHE A 43 5.12 11.78 -12.18
C PHE A 43 3.86 11.22 -11.47
N ILE A 44 3.81 9.90 -11.32
CA ILE A 44 2.83 9.19 -10.48
C ILE A 44 3.53 8.75 -9.22
N LEU A 45 3.03 9.15 -8.06
CA LEU A 45 3.55 8.72 -6.76
C LEU A 45 2.85 7.44 -6.31
N HIS A 46 3.62 6.39 -6.08
CA HIS A 46 3.15 5.11 -5.53
C HIS A 46 3.36 4.99 -4.02
N GLY A 47 4.22 5.80 -3.42
CA GLY A 47 4.56 5.80 -2.01
C GLY A 47 6.03 5.51 -1.76
N ARG A 48 6.39 5.24 -0.50
CA ARG A 48 7.79 4.93 -0.15
C ARG A 48 8.17 3.52 -0.57
N THR A 49 9.44 3.32 -0.88
CA THR A 49 10.00 2.01 -1.28
C THR A 49 9.66 0.89 -0.29
N ALA A 50 9.63 1.20 1.02
CA ALA A 50 9.28 0.25 2.07
C ALA A 50 7.82 -0.20 2.05
N ASP A 51 6.91 0.57 1.45
CA ASP A 51 5.47 0.31 1.41
C ASP A 51 4.99 -0.21 0.05
N VAL A 52 5.88 -0.24 -0.95
CA VAL A 52 5.54 -0.72 -2.29
C VAL A 52 5.61 -2.24 -2.34
N ILE A 53 4.55 -2.81 -2.85
CA ILE A 53 4.48 -4.24 -3.13
C ILE A 53 4.46 -4.49 -4.64
N ASN A 54 5.12 -5.56 -5.05
CA ASN A 54 5.12 -6.04 -6.43
C ASN A 54 4.55 -7.46 -6.46
N ILE A 55 3.43 -7.65 -7.12
CA ILE A 55 2.79 -8.96 -7.29
C ILE A 55 2.52 -9.17 -8.78
N ALA A 56 3.03 -10.25 -9.32
CA ALA A 56 2.86 -10.61 -10.74
C ALA A 56 3.27 -9.50 -11.72
N GLY A 57 4.35 -8.76 -11.40
CA GLY A 57 4.84 -7.65 -12.23
C GLY A 57 4.05 -6.35 -12.10
N LYS A 58 3.03 -6.30 -11.24
CA LYS A 58 2.24 -5.10 -10.97
C LYS A 58 2.67 -4.48 -9.65
N ARG A 59 2.75 -3.15 -9.63
CA ARG A 59 3.19 -2.37 -8.46
C ARG A 59 2.05 -1.55 -7.88
N THR A 60 1.97 -1.52 -6.57
CA THR A 60 1.11 -0.61 -5.79
C THR A 60 1.71 -0.40 -4.42
N SER A 61 1.15 0.52 -3.61
CA SER A 61 1.55 0.69 -2.21
C SER A 61 0.51 0.11 -1.26
N LEU A 62 0.94 -0.36 -0.10
CA LEU A 62 0.01 -0.73 0.98
C LEU A 62 -0.88 0.45 1.38
N ALA A 63 -0.36 1.68 1.35
CA ALA A 63 -1.13 2.89 1.62
C ALA A 63 -2.29 3.07 0.62
N ASN A 64 -2.05 2.87 -0.68
CA ASN A 64 -3.11 2.92 -1.68
C ASN A 64 -4.15 1.81 -1.48
N LEU A 65 -3.71 0.58 -1.22
CA LEU A 65 -4.64 -0.53 -0.96
C LEU A 65 -5.49 -0.27 0.29
N ASN A 66 -4.89 0.25 1.36
CA ASN A 66 -5.61 0.63 2.58
C ASN A 66 -6.64 1.73 2.31
N PHE A 67 -6.28 2.72 1.50
CA PHE A 67 -7.21 3.78 1.08
C PHE A 67 -8.41 3.18 0.34
N GLN A 68 -8.18 2.29 -0.63
CA GLN A 68 -9.26 1.67 -1.40
C GLN A 68 -10.16 0.77 -0.54
N LEU A 69 -9.59 0.04 0.41
CA LEU A 69 -10.34 -0.80 1.34
C LEU A 69 -11.24 0.04 2.26
N ASN A 70 -10.69 1.10 2.84
CA ASN A 70 -11.42 1.98 3.76
C ASN A 70 -12.42 2.90 3.05
N ALA A 71 -12.37 3.00 1.72
CA ALA A 71 -13.36 3.71 0.91
C ALA A 71 -14.60 2.85 0.58
N ILE A 72 -14.63 1.57 0.98
CA ILE A 72 -15.79 0.69 0.80
C ILE A 72 -16.84 1.04 1.85
N SER A 73 -18.05 1.34 1.39
CA SER A 73 -19.18 1.57 2.30
C SER A 73 -19.46 0.31 3.12
N GLY A 74 -19.50 0.44 4.46
CA GLY A 74 -19.66 -0.67 5.40
C GLY A 74 -18.34 -1.17 6.02
N VAL A 75 -17.19 -0.74 5.53
CA VAL A 75 -15.90 -0.93 6.19
C VAL A 75 -15.66 0.23 7.13
N SER A 76 -15.56 -0.04 8.43
CA SER A 76 -15.27 0.96 9.46
C SER A 76 -13.78 1.21 9.62
N ASP A 77 -12.96 0.17 9.49
CA ASP A 77 -11.49 0.21 9.50
C ASP A 77 -10.95 -1.02 8.77
N GLY A 78 -9.79 -0.88 8.14
CA GLY A 78 -9.18 -1.98 7.41
C GLY A 78 -7.72 -1.72 7.06
N VAL A 79 -6.96 -2.80 7.01
CA VAL A 79 -5.54 -2.78 6.67
C VAL A 79 -5.17 -3.98 5.82
N PHE A 80 -4.37 -3.73 4.80
CA PHE A 80 -3.65 -4.77 4.07
C PHE A 80 -2.33 -5.08 4.77
N PHE A 81 -1.96 -6.34 4.78
CA PHE A 81 -0.73 -6.83 5.38
C PHE A 81 -0.06 -7.83 4.45
N MET A 82 1.24 -7.63 4.22
CA MET A 82 2.11 -8.60 3.57
C MET A 82 2.92 -9.31 4.64
N PRO A 83 2.67 -10.60 4.90
CA PRO A 83 3.50 -11.39 5.82
C PRO A 83 4.94 -11.50 5.33
N ASP A 84 5.90 -11.60 6.25
CA ASP A 84 7.29 -11.86 5.89
C ASP A 84 7.45 -13.27 5.29
N GLU A 85 8.39 -13.43 4.35
CA GLU A 85 8.68 -14.70 3.66
C GLU A 85 9.40 -15.73 4.56
N GLN A 86 8.89 -16.00 5.74
CA GLN A 86 9.57 -16.92 6.68
C GLN A 86 9.20 -18.41 6.50
N ASP A 87 8.30 -18.73 5.60
CA ASP A 87 7.92 -20.11 5.33
C ASP A 87 7.80 -20.28 3.80
N HIS A 88 8.47 -21.23 3.19
CA HIS A 88 8.48 -21.54 1.74
C HIS A 88 7.07 -21.66 1.10
N ARG A 89 6.06 -21.04 1.67
CA ARG A 89 4.70 -20.91 1.17
C ARG A 89 4.56 -19.59 0.42
N ILE A 90 3.75 -19.60 -0.61
CA ILE A 90 3.41 -18.42 -1.39
C ILE A 90 2.88 -17.34 -0.43
N THR A 91 3.69 -16.30 -0.22
CA THR A 91 3.31 -15.14 0.59
C THR A 91 2.15 -14.42 -0.11
N ARG A 92 1.00 -14.38 0.52
CA ARG A 92 -0.20 -13.75 -0.03
C ARG A 92 -0.57 -12.51 0.76
N LEU A 93 -0.97 -11.51 0.02
CA LEU A 93 -1.54 -10.30 0.59
C LEU A 93 -2.79 -10.65 1.40
N THR A 94 -2.82 -10.22 2.65
CA THR A 94 -3.89 -10.49 3.62
C THR A 94 -4.58 -9.17 3.96
N ALA A 95 -5.87 -9.17 4.28
CA ALA A 95 -6.56 -8.03 4.85
C ALA A 95 -7.17 -8.38 6.21
N LEU A 96 -7.10 -7.41 7.14
CA LEU A 96 -7.84 -7.39 8.40
C LEU A 96 -8.89 -6.29 8.30
N VAL A 97 -10.13 -6.58 8.60
CA VAL A 97 -11.25 -5.69 8.31
C VAL A 97 -12.22 -5.63 9.47
N VAL A 98 -12.61 -4.42 9.84
CA VAL A 98 -13.73 -4.14 10.75
C VAL A 98 -14.94 -3.79 9.90
N ALA A 99 -15.80 -4.76 9.65
CA ALA A 99 -16.99 -4.62 8.82
C ALA A 99 -18.09 -5.57 9.32
N PRO A 100 -18.80 -5.23 10.42
CA PRO A 100 -19.68 -6.16 11.13
C PRO A 100 -20.88 -6.63 10.30
N HIS A 101 -21.21 -5.94 9.22
CA HIS A 101 -22.37 -6.25 8.37
C HIS A 101 -22.00 -6.69 6.95
N MET A 102 -20.73 -7.01 6.70
CA MET A 102 -20.26 -7.42 5.39
C MET A 102 -19.64 -8.82 5.41
N THR A 103 -19.69 -9.49 4.28
CA THR A 103 -19.03 -10.76 4.01
C THR A 103 -17.72 -10.56 3.25
N ALA A 104 -16.83 -11.54 3.31
CA ALA A 104 -15.59 -11.53 2.52
C ALA A 104 -15.86 -11.47 1.00
N SER A 105 -16.96 -12.05 0.55
CA SER A 105 -17.37 -11.99 -0.87
C SER A 105 -17.76 -10.58 -1.30
N GLU A 106 -18.50 -9.85 -0.47
CA GLU A 106 -18.91 -8.46 -0.75
C GLU A 106 -17.70 -7.53 -0.76
N ILE A 107 -16.78 -7.68 0.22
CA ILE A 107 -15.52 -6.90 0.23
C ILE A 107 -14.68 -7.22 -1.00
N SER A 108 -14.53 -8.49 -1.36
CA SER A 108 -13.77 -8.89 -2.55
C SER A 108 -14.41 -8.35 -3.84
N ALA A 109 -15.73 -8.36 -3.94
CA ALA A 109 -16.46 -7.80 -5.08
C ALA A 109 -16.24 -6.28 -5.20
N ALA A 110 -16.33 -5.56 -4.08
CA ALA A 110 -16.09 -4.12 -4.04
C ALA A 110 -14.62 -3.78 -4.37
N LEU A 111 -13.65 -4.56 -3.89
CA LEU A 111 -12.24 -4.36 -4.22
C LEU A 111 -11.93 -4.59 -5.69
N ARG A 112 -12.56 -5.57 -6.35
CA ARG A 112 -12.34 -5.84 -7.79
C ARG A 112 -12.64 -4.65 -8.71
N THR A 113 -13.48 -3.72 -8.28
CA THR A 113 -13.78 -2.50 -9.04
C THR A 113 -12.82 -1.35 -8.75
N ARG A 114 -11.90 -1.51 -7.77
CA ARG A 114 -11.05 -0.45 -7.24
C ARG A 114 -9.55 -0.74 -7.40
N ILE A 115 -9.17 -2.00 -7.32
CA ILE A 115 -7.76 -2.45 -7.39
C ILE A 115 -7.61 -3.56 -8.41
N ASP A 116 -6.37 -3.75 -8.89
CA ASP A 116 -6.06 -4.87 -9.77
C ASP A 116 -6.26 -6.22 -9.08
N ALA A 117 -6.71 -7.22 -9.82
CA ALA A 117 -6.98 -8.56 -9.32
C ALA A 117 -5.77 -9.23 -8.66
N ALA A 118 -4.54 -8.87 -9.06
CA ALA A 118 -3.30 -9.35 -8.47
C ALA A 118 -3.16 -8.99 -6.98
N PHE A 119 -3.79 -7.89 -6.54
CA PHE A 119 -3.73 -7.38 -5.17
C PHE A 119 -4.93 -7.78 -4.31
N LEU A 120 -5.83 -8.61 -4.80
CA LEU A 120 -6.96 -9.07 -4.00
C LEU A 120 -6.47 -9.89 -2.81
N PRO A 121 -6.86 -9.53 -1.58
CA PRO A 121 -6.37 -10.20 -0.37
C PRO A 121 -6.94 -11.60 -0.24
N ARG A 122 -6.11 -12.52 0.23
CA ARG A 122 -6.50 -13.88 0.58
C ARG A 122 -5.59 -14.41 1.70
N PRO A 123 -6.09 -14.61 2.92
CA PRO A 123 -7.49 -14.43 3.36
C PRO A 123 -7.87 -12.99 3.71
N ILE A 124 -9.17 -12.76 3.94
CA ILE A 124 -9.73 -11.60 4.61
C ILE A 124 -10.14 -12.04 6.00
N TYR A 125 -9.57 -11.44 7.03
CA TYR A 125 -9.93 -11.68 8.43
C TYR A 125 -10.83 -10.56 8.94
N PHE A 126 -11.94 -10.94 9.56
CA PHE A 126 -12.82 -10.00 10.25
C PHE A 126 -12.40 -9.90 11.72
N VAL A 127 -12.34 -8.68 12.22
CA VAL A 127 -11.97 -8.34 13.59
C VAL A 127 -12.91 -7.29 14.13
N ASP A 128 -13.09 -7.26 15.46
CA ASP A 128 -13.93 -6.24 16.11
C ASP A 128 -13.25 -4.86 16.11
N ALA A 129 -11.93 -4.84 16.22
CA ALA A 129 -11.12 -3.61 16.15
C ALA A 129 -9.69 -3.92 15.69
N LEU A 130 -9.06 -2.95 15.03
CA LEU A 130 -7.63 -3.00 14.74
C LEU A 130 -6.84 -2.46 15.94
N PRO A 131 -5.67 -3.05 16.28
CA PRO A 131 -4.87 -2.68 17.46
C PRO A 131 -4.07 -1.40 17.22
N ARG A 132 -4.76 -0.28 17.04
CA ARG A 132 -4.15 1.04 16.87
C ARG A 132 -3.65 1.58 18.20
N ASN A 133 -2.50 2.24 18.18
CA ASN A 133 -1.97 2.92 19.35
C ASN A 133 -2.71 4.26 19.60
N SER A 134 -2.34 4.95 20.68
CA SER A 134 -2.93 6.24 21.08
C SER A 134 -2.81 7.35 20.03
N THR A 135 -1.87 7.23 19.08
CA THR A 135 -1.70 8.17 17.96
C THR A 135 -2.42 7.73 16.68
N GLY A 136 -3.24 6.67 16.75
CA GLY A 136 -3.98 6.11 15.61
C GLY A 136 -3.12 5.26 14.66
N LYS A 137 -1.82 5.09 14.95
CA LYS A 137 -0.93 4.25 14.14
C LYS A 137 -1.17 2.77 14.43
N LEU A 138 -0.94 1.93 13.43
CA LEU A 138 -1.06 0.49 13.53
C LEU A 138 0.34 -0.15 13.43
N PRO A 139 0.98 -0.47 14.58
CA PRO A 139 2.30 -1.08 14.60
C PRO A 139 2.28 -2.46 13.93
N ARG A 140 3.36 -2.79 13.19
CA ARG A 140 3.49 -4.09 12.50
C ARG A 140 3.39 -5.27 13.48
N GLU A 141 4.05 -5.15 14.63
CA GLU A 141 4.06 -6.18 15.67
C GLU A 141 2.63 -6.48 16.18
N ALA A 142 1.81 -5.45 16.31
CA ALA A 142 0.42 -5.60 16.75
C ALA A 142 -0.44 -6.34 15.71
N ILE A 143 -0.20 -6.10 14.42
CA ILE A 143 -0.86 -6.85 13.34
C ILE A 143 -0.42 -8.31 13.38
N VAL A 144 0.88 -8.58 13.51
CA VAL A 144 1.43 -9.93 13.56
C VAL A 144 0.86 -10.72 14.73
N ALA A 145 0.81 -10.12 15.94
CA ALA A 145 0.24 -10.75 17.13
C ALA A 145 -1.25 -11.08 16.93
N LEU A 146 -2.02 -10.15 16.35
CA LEU A 146 -3.43 -10.37 16.05
C LEU A 146 -3.62 -11.52 15.04
N LEU A 147 -2.82 -11.56 13.98
CA LEU A 147 -2.87 -12.64 12.99
C LEU A 147 -2.51 -14.01 13.57
N GLN A 148 -1.57 -14.07 14.51
CA GLN A 148 -1.24 -15.31 15.21
C GLN A 148 -2.44 -15.84 16.01
N THR A 149 -3.16 -14.96 16.71
CA THR A 149 -4.37 -15.31 17.44
C THR A 149 -5.49 -15.80 16.53
N LEU A 150 -5.66 -15.19 15.35
CA LEU A 150 -6.72 -15.57 14.39
C LEU A 150 -6.41 -16.89 13.65
N ARG A 151 -5.15 -17.33 13.63
CA ARG A 151 -4.71 -18.58 12.97
C ARG A 151 -4.60 -19.76 13.94
N ALA A 152 -4.61 -19.49 15.24
CA ALA A 152 -4.58 -20.51 16.29
C ALA A 152 -5.95 -21.20 16.39
#